data_09643660aa14dffc4ee4b477904ac4be
#
_entry.id   09643660aa14dffc4ee4b477904ac4be
#
_cell.length_a   1.000
_cell.length_b   1.000
_cell.length_c   1.000
_cell.angle_alpha   90.00
_cell.angle_beta   90.00
_cell.angle_gamma   90.00
#
_symmetry.space_group_name_H-M   'P 1'
#
loop_
_entity.id
_entity.type
_entity.pdbx_description
1 polymer ?
#
loop_
_entity_poly.entity_id
_entity_poly.type
_entity_poly.pdbx_seq_one_letter_code
_entity_poly.pdbx_strand_id
1 'polypeptide(L)'
;MTDVMSSPAPSNDAALDARIAWANETRKAVTRADALCEDGWIDQRFFKPKKVVFATEKAKWNDDDKENLYRGIAKHGIDPSSWRKIIDEFCPGREVLFIRIKASRLIGSQGLNRYHGWSGTKEEMIAEYNRNKAIGEATGCWKGGILVENDHGHAMEAIRKRDAEEEAAGIVPPGKRAKKH
;
A
#
# COMPACT_ATOMS: atom_id res chain seq x y z
N MET A 1 37.14 -31.52 -36.30
CA MET A 1 35.79 -31.20 -35.85
C MET A 1 35.72 -31.54 -34.37
N THR A 2 35.92 -30.57 -33.53
CA THR A 2 35.90 -30.73 -32.05
C THR A 2 34.51 -30.36 -31.57
N ASP A 3 33.79 -31.36 -31.11
CA ASP A 3 32.45 -31.25 -30.54
C ASP A 3 32.57 -30.53 -29.19
N VAL A 4 32.11 -29.29 -29.14
CA VAL A 4 32.02 -28.53 -27.88
C VAL A 4 30.77 -29.01 -27.16
N MET A 5 30.94 -29.96 -26.24
CA MET A 5 29.88 -30.35 -25.31
C MET A 5 29.49 -29.14 -24.46
N SER A 6 28.34 -28.57 -24.76
CA SER A 6 27.70 -27.55 -23.96
C SER A 6 27.21 -28.20 -22.65
N SER A 7 27.80 -27.81 -21.51
CA SER A 7 27.33 -28.24 -20.21
C SER A 7 25.86 -27.79 -20.00
N PRO A 8 25.00 -28.66 -19.49
CA PRO A 8 23.61 -28.28 -19.18
C PRO A 8 23.58 -27.14 -18.18
N ALA A 9 22.70 -26.18 -18.40
CA ALA A 9 22.46 -25.09 -17.45
C ALA A 9 22.04 -25.69 -16.08
N PRO A 10 22.52 -25.12 -14.95
CA PRO A 10 22.18 -25.62 -13.63
C PRO A 10 20.67 -25.55 -13.41
N SER A 11 20.10 -26.56 -12.75
CA SER A 11 18.69 -26.55 -12.34
C SER A 11 18.38 -25.32 -11.47
N ASN A 12 17.14 -24.84 -11.47
CA ASN A 12 16.72 -23.69 -10.64
C ASN A 12 17.11 -23.88 -9.16
N ASP A 13 17.07 -25.10 -8.66
CA ASP A 13 17.46 -25.44 -7.29
C ASP A 13 18.95 -25.24 -7.04
N ALA A 14 19.82 -25.69 -7.94
CA ALA A 14 21.26 -25.50 -7.83
C ALA A 14 21.68 -24.02 -7.90
N ALA A 15 20.99 -23.24 -8.71
CA ALA A 15 21.21 -21.78 -8.77
C ALA A 15 20.73 -21.07 -7.49
N LEU A 16 19.64 -21.53 -6.89
CA LEU A 16 19.15 -21.04 -5.62
C LEU A 16 20.13 -21.35 -4.47
N ASP A 17 20.59 -22.59 -4.38
CA ASP A 17 21.55 -23.02 -3.37
C ASP A 17 22.87 -22.23 -3.46
N ALA A 18 23.38 -22.01 -4.66
CA ALA A 18 24.57 -21.18 -4.89
C ALA A 18 24.35 -19.73 -4.40
N ARG A 19 23.18 -19.15 -4.63
CA ARG A 19 22.85 -17.80 -4.13
C ARG A 19 22.73 -17.75 -2.62
N ILE A 20 22.15 -18.77 -1.99
CA ILE A 20 22.06 -18.88 -0.54
C ILE A 20 23.45 -19.01 0.07
N ALA A 21 24.31 -19.87 -0.48
CA ALA A 21 25.68 -20.04 -0.03
C ALA A 21 26.48 -18.74 -0.11
N TRP A 22 26.43 -18.06 -1.26
CA TRP A 22 27.06 -16.75 -1.44
C TRP A 22 26.54 -15.69 -0.44
N ALA A 23 25.22 -15.64 -0.23
CA ALA A 23 24.63 -14.71 0.72
C ALA A 23 25.08 -14.99 2.16
N ASN A 24 25.22 -16.25 2.56
CA ASN A 24 25.70 -16.63 3.87
C ASN A 24 27.19 -16.30 4.07
N GLU A 25 28.03 -16.54 3.07
CA GLU A 25 29.43 -16.13 3.12
C GLU A 25 29.60 -14.62 3.23
N THR A 26 28.82 -13.88 2.43
CA THR A 26 28.84 -12.40 2.48
C THR A 26 28.41 -11.91 3.85
N ARG A 27 27.35 -12.48 4.44
CA ARG A 27 26.92 -12.12 5.80
C ARG A 27 28.02 -12.37 6.83
N LYS A 28 28.68 -13.52 6.76
CA LYS A 28 29.81 -13.87 7.68
C LYS A 28 30.94 -12.87 7.54
N ALA A 29 31.25 -12.41 6.34
CA ALA A 29 32.34 -11.48 6.09
C ALA A 29 32.09 -10.06 6.63
N VAL A 30 30.82 -9.59 6.61
CA VAL A 30 30.48 -8.20 6.95
C VAL A 30 29.77 -8.06 8.32
N THR A 31 29.39 -9.15 8.95
CA THR A 31 28.64 -9.15 10.21
C THR A 31 29.53 -9.58 11.37
N ARG A 32 29.38 -8.94 12.52
CA ARG A 32 30.08 -9.36 13.76
C ARG A 32 29.72 -10.81 14.10
N ALA A 33 30.70 -11.57 14.51
CA ALA A 33 30.53 -13.00 14.81
C ALA A 33 29.46 -13.26 15.90
N ASP A 34 29.36 -12.38 16.90
CA ASP A 34 28.39 -12.48 17.98
C ASP A 34 26.94 -12.17 17.58
N ALA A 35 26.76 -11.63 16.38
CA ALA A 35 25.45 -11.33 15.79
C ALA A 35 25.00 -12.37 14.76
N LEU A 36 25.71 -13.46 14.59
CA LEU A 36 25.37 -14.56 13.69
C LEU A 36 24.97 -15.82 14.49
N CYS A 37 23.93 -16.49 13.96
CA CYS A 37 23.62 -17.87 14.38
C CYS A 37 24.61 -18.88 13.76
N GLU A 38 24.63 -20.10 14.24
CA GLU A 38 25.51 -21.16 13.72
C GLU A 38 25.30 -21.50 12.26
N ASP A 39 24.04 -21.33 11.78
CA ASP A 39 23.63 -21.51 10.38
C ASP A 39 24.01 -20.34 9.46
N GLY A 40 24.65 -19.30 10.00
CA GLY A 40 25.06 -18.10 9.24
C GLY A 40 23.97 -17.05 9.04
N TRP A 41 22.78 -17.24 9.65
CA TRP A 41 21.76 -16.20 9.71
C TRP A 41 22.05 -15.17 10.80
N ILE A 42 21.52 -13.96 10.60
CA ILE A 42 21.67 -12.90 11.59
C ILE A 42 20.75 -13.21 12.79
N ASP A 43 21.29 -13.17 14.00
CA ASP A 43 20.53 -13.38 15.22
C ASP A 43 19.51 -12.24 15.42
N GLN A 44 18.25 -12.60 15.38
CA GLN A 44 17.13 -11.66 15.50
C GLN A 44 17.10 -10.91 16.84
N ARG A 45 17.83 -11.39 17.87
CA ARG A 45 17.95 -10.70 19.15
C ARG A 45 18.63 -9.33 19.02
N PHE A 46 19.50 -9.14 18.01
CA PHE A 46 20.15 -7.86 17.72
C PHE A 46 19.22 -6.86 17.03
N PHE A 47 18.13 -7.33 16.41
CA PHE A 47 17.15 -6.54 15.68
C PHE A 47 15.84 -6.42 16.45
N LYS A 48 15.91 -6.19 17.76
CA LYS A 48 14.69 -5.90 18.52
C LYS A 48 13.96 -4.74 17.85
N PRO A 49 12.68 -4.94 17.47
CA PRO A 49 11.91 -3.83 16.92
C PRO A 49 11.97 -2.69 17.93
N LYS A 50 12.38 -1.51 17.46
CA LYS A 50 12.30 -0.30 18.28
C LYS A 50 10.83 -0.19 18.70
N LYS A 51 10.54 -0.36 20.00
CA LYS A 51 9.23 0.02 20.52
C LYS A 51 9.14 1.53 20.28
N VAL A 52 8.39 1.91 19.25
CA VAL A 52 8.01 3.30 19.08
C VAL A 52 7.02 3.59 20.21
N VAL A 53 7.54 4.08 21.32
CA VAL A 53 6.71 4.62 22.39
C VAL A 53 6.21 5.94 21.84
N PHE A 54 4.99 5.95 21.33
CA PHE A 54 4.31 7.21 21.03
C PHE A 54 4.14 7.93 22.37
N ALA A 55 4.81 9.05 22.53
CA ALA A 55 4.89 9.81 23.78
C ALA A 55 3.55 10.43 24.23
N THR A 56 2.50 10.26 23.47
CA THR A 56 1.13 10.66 23.81
C THR A 56 0.19 9.50 23.60
N GLU A 57 -0.62 9.17 24.61
CA GLU A 57 -1.81 8.34 24.43
C GLU A 57 -2.73 9.03 23.42
N LYS A 58 -2.50 8.73 22.14
CA LYS A 58 -3.39 9.21 21.08
C LYS A 58 -4.72 8.52 21.32
N ALA A 59 -5.75 9.30 21.53
CA ALA A 59 -7.12 8.81 21.69
C ALA A 59 -7.40 7.76 20.60
N LYS A 60 -8.00 6.65 21.00
CA LYS A 60 -8.37 5.55 20.12
C LYS A 60 -9.22 6.10 18.98
N TRP A 61 -8.95 5.64 17.74
CA TRP A 61 -9.75 5.99 16.57
C TRP A 61 -11.18 5.46 16.76
N ASN A 62 -12.16 6.34 16.68
CA ASN A 62 -13.58 6.05 16.89
C ASN A 62 -14.43 6.43 15.65
N ASP A 63 -15.75 6.28 15.76
CA ASP A 63 -16.68 6.59 14.67
C ASP A 63 -16.80 8.10 14.42
N ASP A 64 -16.65 8.95 15.45
CA ASP A 64 -16.64 10.41 15.29
C ASP A 64 -15.41 10.86 14.49
N ASP A 65 -14.23 10.29 14.77
CA ASP A 65 -13.02 10.52 13.99
C ASP A 65 -13.22 10.12 12.52
N LYS A 66 -13.93 9.02 12.28
CA LYS A 66 -14.24 8.54 10.94
C LYS A 66 -15.19 9.50 10.22
N GLU A 67 -16.22 9.98 10.89
CA GLU A 67 -17.18 10.95 10.35
C GLU A 67 -16.48 12.28 10.03
N ASN A 68 -15.64 12.76 10.94
CA ASN A 68 -14.82 13.94 10.74
C ASN A 68 -13.89 13.81 9.52
N LEU A 69 -13.31 12.63 9.30
CA LEU A 69 -12.49 12.41 8.12
C LEU A 69 -13.31 12.42 6.83
N TYR A 70 -14.52 11.85 6.80
CA TYR A 70 -15.44 11.97 5.67
C TYR A 70 -15.74 13.44 5.34
N ARG A 71 -16.07 14.24 6.37
CA ARG A 71 -16.35 15.68 6.22
C ARG A 71 -15.12 16.44 5.72
N GLY A 72 -13.95 16.12 6.25
CA GLY A 72 -12.69 16.73 5.84
C GLY A 72 -12.36 16.46 4.38
N ILE A 73 -12.53 15.21 3.91
CA ILE A 73 -12.30 14.85 2.50
C ILE A 73 -13.36 15.50 1.61
N ALA A 74 -14.61 15.53 2.01
CA ALA A 74 -15.67 16.20 1.25
C ALA A 74 -15.39 17.69 1.04
N LYS A 75 -14.84 18.36 2.04
CA LYS A 75 -14.53 19.80 2.00
C LYS A 75 -13.24 20.14 1.26
N HIS A 76 -12.16 19.41 1.56
CA HIS A 76 -10.81 19.76 1.11
C HIS A 76 -10.29 18.86 -0.02
N GLY A 77 -10.93 17.72 -0.27
CA GLY A 77 -10.50 16.74 -1.24
C GLY A 77 -9.27 15.94 -0.81
N ILE A 78 -8.87 15.01 -1.69
CA ILE A 78 -7.69 14.18 -1.54
C ILE A 78 -6.55 14.79 -2.36
N ASP A 79 -5.66 15.50 -1.70
CA ASP A 79 -4.49 16.13 -2.31
C ASP A 79 -3.37 16.22 -1.29
N PRO A 80 -2.09 16.16 -1.67
CA PRO A 80 -0.97 16.35 -0.76
C PRO A 80 -1.07 17.59 0.11
N SER A 81 -1.58 18.69 -0.44
CA SER A 81 -1.77 19.97 0.25
C SER A 81 -3.00 19.99 1.18
N SER A 82 -3.96 19.11 0.95
CA SER A 82 -5.23 19.08 1.69
C SER A 82 -5.13 18.42 3.07
N TRP A 83 -4.19 17.47 3.24
CA TRP A 83 -4.09 16.68 4.47
C TRP A 83 -3.89 17.53 5.72
N ARG A 84 -3.09 18.59 5.62
CA ARG A 84 -2.87 19.49 6.75
C ARG A 84 -4.15 20.22 7.12
N LYS A 85 -4.89 20.72 6.13
CA LYS A 85 -6.17 21.41 6.34
C LYS A 85 -7.21 20.48 6.98
N ILE A 86 -7.27 19.22 6.53
CA ILE A 86 -8.16 18.20 7.11
C ILE A 86 -7.80 17.96 8.57
N ILE A 87 -6.51 17.88 8.90
CA ILE A 87 -6.07 17.66 10.29
C ILE A 87 -6.41 18.85 11.15
N ASP A 88 -6.04 20.04 10.73
CA ASP A 88 -6.20 21.25 11.53
C ASP A 88 -7.69 21.54 11.84
N GLU A 89 -8.59 21.23 10.90
CA GLU A 89 -10.01 21.54 11.01
C GLU A 89 -10.86 20.38 11.57
N PHE A 90 -10.57 19.14 11.20
CA PHE A 90 -11.44 17.99 11.47
C PHE A 90 -10.82 16.91 12.35
N CYS A 91 -9.50 16.80 12.40
CA CYS A 91 -8.80 15.73 13.09
C CYS A 91 -7.60 16.25 13.91
N PRO A 92 -7.79 17.24 14.79
CA PRO A 92 -6.69 17.90 15.48
C PRO A 92 -5.84 16.90 16.28
N GLY A 93 -4.53 17.12 16.29
CA GLY A 93 -3.57 16.27 17.00
C GLY A 93 -3.24 14.94 16.30
N ARG A 94 -3.82 14.63 15.14
CA ARG A 94 -3.48 13.44 14.35
C ARG A 94 -2.32 13.73 13.40
N GLU A 95 -1.57 12.68 13.03
CA GLU A 95 -0.48 12.78 12.07
C GLU A 95 -0.96 12.59 10.62
N VAL A 96 -0.32 13.26 9.67
CA VAL A 96 -0.65 13.18 8.24
C VAL A 96 -0.64 11.72 7.75
N LEU A 97 0.40 10.96 8.09
CA LEU A 97 0.50 9.56 7.67
C LEU A 97 -0.66 8.73 8.22
N PHE A 98 -1.02 8.94 9.49
CA PHE A 98 -2.14 8.25 10.11
C PHE A 98 -3.46 8.54 9.38
N ILE A 99 -3.75 9.80 9.11
CA ILE A 99 -4.98 10.22 8.39
C ILE A 99 -5.02 9.65 6.98
N ARG A 100 -3.89 9.65 6.25
CA ARG A 100 -3.79 9.04 4.91
C ARG A 100 -4.09 7.53 4.94
N ILE A 101 -3.56 6.80 5.93
CA ILE A 101 -3.86 5.38 6.11
C ILE A 101 -5.36 5.17 6.38
N LYS A 102 -5.99 6.02 7.20
CA LYS A 102 -7.42 5.95 7.46
C LYS A 102 -8.24 6.26 6.20
N ALA A 103 -7.87 7.28 5.43
CA ALA A 103 -8.51 7.61 4.15
C ALA A 103 -8.40 6.45 3.13
N SER A 104 -7.23 5.81 3.02
CA SER A 104 -7.07 4.61 2.19
C SER A 104 -8.06 3.50 2.56
N ARG A 105 -8.30 3.30 3.84
CA ARG A 105 -9.27 2.30 4.33
C ARG A 105 -10.73 2.71 4.10
N LEU A 106 -11.05 4.01 4.15
CA LEU A 106 -12.40 4.50 3.85
C LEU A 106 -12.77 4.34 2.37
N ILE A 107 -11.79 4.46 1.49
CA ILE A 107 -11.97 4.33 0.04
C ILE A 107 -11.73 2.88 -0.42
N GLY A 108 -11.10 2.05 0.42
CA GLY A 108 -10.75 0.68 0.08
C GLY A 108 -9.63 0.58 -0.97
N SER A 109 -8.70 1.54 -1.01
CA SER A 109 -7.61 1.55 -1.98
C SER A 109 -6.29 1.93 -1.32
N GLN A 110 -5.22 1.17 -1.57
CA GLN A 110 -3.88 1.51 -1.12
C GLN A 110 -3.35 2.76 -1.83
N GLY A 111 -3.62 2.90 -3.12
CA GLY A 111 -3.16 4.00 -3.95
C GLY A 111 -4.09 5.22 -3.91
N LEU A 112 -3.83 6.20 -3.06
CA LEU A 112 -4.60 7.45 -3.01
C LEU A 112 -4.28 8.40 -4.17
N ASN A 113 -3.20 8.19 -4.91
CA ASN A 113 -2.78 9.10 -5.98
C ASN A 113 -3.81 9.22 -7.10
N ARG A 114 -4.57 8.14 -7.38
CA ARG A 114 -5.64 8.18 -8.40
C ARG A 114 -6.83 9.06 -7.98
N TYR A 115 -6.92 9.43 -6.73
CA TYR A 115 -7.98 10.29 -6.18
C TYR A 115 -7.53 11.74 -6.00
N HIS A 116 -6.35 12.13 -6.52
CA HIS A 116 -5.89 13.51 -6.42
C HIS A 116 -6.91 14.49 -6.98
N GLY A 117 -7.24 15.50 -6.17
CA GLY A 117 -8.23 16.51 -6.52
C GLY A 117 -9.70 16.07 -6.36
N TRP A 118 -9.95 14.79 -6.00
CA TRP A 118 -11.30 14.32 -5.76
C TRP A 118 -11.79 14.72 -4.37
N SER A 119 -12.98 15.32 -4.32
CA SER A 119 -13.73 15.61 -3.09
C SER A 119 -15.09 14.91 -3.19
N GLY A 120 -15.22 13.76 -2.56
CA GLY A 120 -16.45 12.97 -2.57
C GLY A 120 -17.23 13.13 -1.28
N THR A 121 -18.56 13.01 -1.35
CA THR A 121 -19.41 12.87 -0.17
C THR A 121 -19.15 11.51 0.51
N LYS A 122 -19.70 11.33 1.71
CA LYS A 122 -19.59 10.05 2.43
C LYS A 122 -20.16 8.89 1.61
N GLU A 123 -21.31 9.11 0.97
CA GLU A 123 -21.98 8.12 0.14
C GLU A 123 -21.13 7.77 -1.09
N GLU A 124 -20.52 8.77 -1.72
CA GLU A 124 -19.61 8.55 -2.85
C GLU A 124 -18.36 7.78 -2.43
N MET A 125 -17.80 8.06 -1.25
CA MET A 125 -16.66 7.31 -0.71
C MET A 125 -17.01 5.86 -0.39
N ILE A 126 -18.21 5.60 0.15
CA ILE A 126 -18.71 4.25 0.40
C ILE A 126 -18.96 3.52 -0.92
N ALA A 127 -19.52 4.19 -1.92
CA ALA A 127 -19.69 3.62 -3.25
C ALA A 127 -18.34 3.23 -3.87
N GLU A 128 -17.33 4.09 -3.73
CA GLU A 128 -15.98 3.82 -4.22
C GLU A 128 -15.30 2.67 -3.45
N TYR A 129 -15.50 2.59 -2.14
CA TYR A 129 -15.05 1.45 -1.34
C TYR A 129 -15.63 0.13 -1.88
N ASN A 130 -16.92 0.08 -2.15
CA ASN A 130 -17.60 -1.11 -2.66
C ASN A 130 -17.09 -1.48 -4.06
N ARG A 131 -16.83 -0.50 -4.92
CA ARG A 131 -16.22 -0.73 -6.25
C ARG A 131 -14.82 -1.31 -6.15
N ASN A 132 -13.97 -0.73 -5.31
CA ASN A 132 -12.62 -1.23 -5.08
C ASN A 132 -12.62 -2.63 -4.48
N LYS A 133 -13.56 -2.92 -3.57
CA LYS A 133 -13.76 -4.24 -3.00
C LYS A 133 -14.13 -5.25 -4.08
N ALA A 134 -15.11 -4.95 -4.93
CA ALA A 134 -15.53 -5.83 -6.02
C ALA A 134 -14.37 -6.14 -6.99
N ILE A 135 -13.57 -5.15 -7.37
CA ILE A 135 -12.37 -5.34 -8.18
C ILE A 135 -11.37 -6.24 -7.45
N GLY A 136 -11.10 -5.97 -6.19
CA GLY A 136 -10.13 -6.71 -5.42
C GLY A 136 -10.51 -8.16 -5.20
N GLU A 137 -11.80 -8.44 -4.98
CA GLU A 137 -12.33 -9.80 -4.86
C GLU A 137 -12.26 -10.55 -6.20
N ALA A 138 -12.63 -9.90 -7.30
CA ALA A 138 -12.58 -10.49 -8.64
C ALA A 138 -11.15 -10.80 -9.12
N THR A 139 -10.17 -10.00 -8.71
CA THR A 139 -8.76 -10.14 -9.14
C THR A 139 -7.87 -10.84 -8.12
N GLY A 140 -8.40 -11.21 -6.94
CA GLY A 140 -7.59 -11.73 -5.83
C GLY A 140 -6.68 -10.68 -5.16
N CYS A 141 -6.92 -9.39 -5.44
CA CYS A 141 -6.12 -8.27 -4.95
C CYS A 141 -6.71 -7.58 -3.70
N TRP A 142 -7.77 -8.15 -3.09
CA TRP A 142 -8.35 -7.61 -1.86
C TRP A 142 -7.63 -8.14 -0.63
N LYS A 143 -6.88 -7.28 0.08
CA LYS A 143 -6.09 -7.70 1.25
C LYS A 143 -6.26 -6.71 2.40
N GLY A 144 -6.62 -7.20 3.58
CA GLY A 144 -6.74 -6.37 4.79
C GLY A 144 -7.75 -5.21 4.68
N GLY A 145 -8.80 -5.37 3.86
CA GLY A 145 -9.86 -4.37 3.67
C GLY A 145 -9.52 -3.26 2.68
N ILE A 146 -8.51 -3.45 1.84
CA ILE A 146 -8.12 -2.52 0.76
C ILE A 146 -7.72 -3.28 -0.50
N LEU A 147 -7.89 -2.63 -1.65
CA LEU A 147 -7.38 -3.07 -2.93
C LEU A 147 -5.87 -2.79 -3.00
N VAL A 148 -5.08 -3.85 -3.16
CA VAL A 148 -3.62 -3.81 -3.24
C VAL A 148 -3.20 -4.35 -4.59
N GLU A 149 -2.25 -3.68 -5.25
CA GLU A 149 -1.70 -4.20 -6.51
C GLU A 149 -0.89 -5.47 -6.26
N ASN A 150 -0.91 -6.37 -7.24
CA ASN A 150 -0.03 -7.53 -7.27
C ASN A 150 1.10 -7.32 -8.30
N ASP A 151 2.08 -8.21 -8.29
CA ASP A 151 3.25 -8.12 -9.18
C ASP A 151 2.90 -8.25 -10.67
N HIS A 152 1.68 -8.70 -10.99
CA HIS A 152 1.19 -8.89 -12.36
C HIS A 152 0.35 -7.72 -12.88
N GLY A 153 0.06 -6.72 -12.06
CA GLY A 153 -0.71 -5.54 -12.48
C GLY A 153 -2.23 -5.76 -12.62
N HIS A 154 -2.78 -6.86 -12.10
CA HIS A 154 -4.17 -7.24 -12.31
C HIS A 154 -5.17 -6.21 -11.77
N ALA A 155 -4.88 -5.59 -10.62
CA ALA A 155 -5.76 -4.58 -10.06
C ALA A 155 -5.78 -3.32 -10.94
N MET A 156 -4.62 -2.87 -11.43
CA MET A 156 -4.54 -1.70 -12.31
C MET A 156 -5.22 -1.93 -13.65
N GLU A 157 -5.10 -3.13 -14.22
CA GLU A 157 -5.80 -3.49 -15.45
C GLU A 157 -7.32 -3.46 -15.28
N ALA A 158 -7.83 -4.09 -14.21
CA ALA A 158 -9.25 -4.10 -13.89
C ALA A 158 -9.79 -2.68 -13.61
N ILE A 159 -9.01 -1.83 -12.94
CA ILE A 159 -9.35 -0.42 -12.72
C ILE A 159 -9.47 0.33 -14.05
N ARG A 160 -8.49 0.18 -14.96
CA ARG A 160 -8.50 0.85 -16.27
C ARG A 160 -9.71 0.41 -17.10
N LYS A 161 -10.01 -0.88 -17.10
CA LYS A 161 -11.18 -1.43 -17.80
C LYS A 161 -12.47 -0.81 -17.25
N ARG A 162 -12.64 -0.78 -15.93
CA ARG A 162 -13.80 -0.17 -15.28
C ARG A 162 -13.91 1.32 -15.62
N ASP A 163 -12.80 2.07 -15.49
CA ASP A 163 -12.80 3.50 -15.74
C ASP A 163 -13.20 3.80 -17.21
N ALA A 164 -12.78 2.95 -18.17
CA ALA A 164 -13.19 3.06 -19.56
C ALA A 164 -14.69 2.74 -19.78
N GLU A 165 -15.20 1.72 -19.09
CA GLU A 165 -16.63 1.36 -19.13
C GLU A 165 -17.51 2.48 -18.54
N GLU A 166 -17.10 3.07 -17.40
CA GLU A 166 -17.80 4.20 -16.78
C GLU A 166 -17.79 5.44 -17.69
N GLU A 167 -16.65 5.77 -18.33
CA GLU A 167 -16.55 6.88 -19.29
C GLU A 167 -17.46 6.67 -20.50
N ALA A 168 -17.52 5.45 -21.03
CA ALA A 168 -18.42 5.11 -22.13
C ALA A 168 -19.90 5.25 -21.73
N ALA A 169 -20.23 5.04 -20.45
CA ALA A 169 -21.56 5.26 -19.87
C ALA A 169 -21.82 6.72 -19.44
N GLY A 170 -20.88 7.65 -19.71
CA GLY A 170 -21.01 9.06 -19.32
C GLY A 170 -20.74 9.34 -17.83
N ILE A 171 -20.19 8.37 -17.10
CA ILE A 171 -19.81 8.49 -15.69
C ILE A 171 -18.34 8.92 -15.60
N VAL A 172 -18.06 10.04 -14.93
CA VAL A 172 -16.68 10.51 -14.78
C VAL A 172 -16.00 9.74 -13.62
N PRO A 173 -14.92 8.97 -13.87
CA PRO A 173 -14.18 8.28 -12.84
C PRO A 173 -13.57 9.24 -11.80
N PRO A 174 -13.34 8.80 -10.54
CA PRO A 174 -12.86 9.68 -9.47
C PRO A 174 -11.61 10.49 -9.81
N GLY A 175 -10.64 9.89 -10.50
CA GLY A 175 -9.38 10.56 -10.88
C GLY A 175 -9.53 11.65 -11.94
N LYS A 176 -10.66 11.69 -12.64
CA LYS A 176 -10.99 12.68 -13.70
C LYS A 176 -12.05 13.69 -13.28
N ARG A 177 -12.63 13.54 -12.08
CA ARG A 177 -13.63 14.49 -11.58
C ARG A 177 -12.97 15.84 -11.34
N ALA A 178 -13.49 16.89 -11.98
CA ALA A 178 -12.99 18.25 -11.80
C ALA A 178 -13.07 18.66 -10.32
N LYS A 179 -12.06 19.39 -9.84
CA LYS A 179 -12.10 20.01 -8.52
C LYS A 179 -13.33 20.91 -8.47
N LYS A 180 -14.22 20.63 -7.51
CA LYS A 180 -15.24 21.63 -7.13
C LYS A 180 -14.50 22.75 -6.40
N HIS A 181 -14.33 23.89 -7.06
CA HIS A 181 -13.81 25.12 -6.46
C HIS A 181 -14.83 25.73 -5.52
#